data_ebf7c4ae28cd09d22785c519e3a2ce94
#
_entry.id   ebf7c4ae28cd09d22785c519e3a2ce94
#
_cell.length_a   1.000
_cell.length_b   1.000
_cell.length_c   1.000
_cell.angle_alpha   90.00
_cell.angle_beta   90.00
_cell.angle_gamma   90.00
#
_symmetry.space_group_name_H-M   'P 1'
#
loop_
_entity.id
_entity.type
_entity.pdbx_description
1 polymer ?
#
loop_
_entity_poly.entity_id
_entity_poly.type
_entity_poly.pdbx_seq_one_letter_code
_entity_poly.pdbx_strand_id
1 'polypeptide(L)'
;MVREPTSHSWFRCRRIVEFRDTDAAGIAHFSAFFFWMESAEHEFLRELGIQVVDNDPEDTESLRQELASEEAGHELEVSWPRVSVSADYKAAVRFGDTLDVFIAVAELGSSSVTYCFRFENSGSLVATGRVVVVRCLMRHGMKPLPVRLS
;
A
#
# COMPACT_ATOMS: atom_id res chain seq x y z
N MET A 1 12.89 8.57 -14.09
CA MET A 1 11.58 8.34 -14.74
C MET A 1 11.10 6.92 -14.43
N VAL A 2 10.05 6.81 -13.66
CA VAL A 2 9.48 5.49 -13.33
C VAL A 2 8.70 5.01 -14.55
N ARG A 3 9.07 3.85 -15.09
CA ARG A 3 8.29 3.23 -16.16
C ARG A 3 6.97 2.74 -15.61
N GLU A 4 5.87 3.08 -16.26
CA GLU A 4 4.60 2.44 -15.97
C GLU A 4 4.73 0.93 -16.26
N PRO A 5 4.21 0.09 -15.36
CA PRO A 5 4.23 -1.35 -15.61
C PRO A 5 3.42 -1.68 -16.86
N THR A 6 3.82 -2.72 -17.56
CA THR A 6 3.08 -3.22 -18.70
C THR A 6 1.71 -3.76 -18.24
N SER A 7 0.72 -3.75 -19.12
CA SER A 7 -0.65 -4.19 -18.82
C SER A 7 -0.75 -5.59 -18.21
N HIS A 8 0.24 -6.45 -18.44
CA HIS A 8 0.30 -7.81 -17.91
C HIS A 8 0.74 -7.90 -16.44
N SER A 9 1.27 -6.79 -15.87
CA SER A 9 1.78 -6.74 -14.50
C SER A 9 0.74 -6.23 -13.50
N TRP A 10 -0.43 -5.82 -13.97
CA TRP A 10 -1.47 -5.25 -13.13
C TRP A 10 -2.33 -6.32 -12.49
N PHE A 11 -2.46 -6.26 -11.16
CA PHE A 11 -3.47 -7.00 -10.42
C PHE A 11 -4.72 -6.16 -10.33
N ARG A 12 -5.89 -6.76 -10.60
CA ARG A 12 -7.17 -6.07 -10.58
C ARG A 12 -8.03 -6.52 -9.42
N CYS A 13 -8.62 -5.57 -8.71
CA CYS A 13 -9.68 -5.81 -7.76
C CYS A 13 -10.82 -4.81 -7.99
N ARG A 14 -11.96 -5.02 -7.35
CA ARG A 14 -13.14 -4.16 -7.51
C ARG A 14 -13.55 -3.55 -6.20
N ARG A 15 -14.02 -2.31 -6.26
CA ARG A 15 -14.59 -1.58 -5.11
C ARG A 15 -15.87 -0.89 -5.55
N ILE A 16 -16.88 -0.98 -4.71
CA ILE A 16 -18.14 -0.25 -4.90
C ILE A 16 -18.02 1.03 -4.09
N VAL A 17 -18.40 2.15 -4.69
CA VAL A 17 -18.45 3.44 -3.98
C VAL A 17 -19.63 3.40 -3.02
N GLU A 18 -19.35 3.39 -1.73
CA GLU A 18 -20.35 3.35 -0.67
C GLU A 18 -20.70 4.77 -0.24
N PHE A 19 -21.83 4.93 0.43
CA PHE A 19 -22.29 6.24 0.90
C PHE A 19 -21.23 6.94 1.76
N ARG A 20 -20.56 6.20 2.64
CA ARG A 20 -19.49 6.73 3.51
C ARG A 20 -18.28 7.25 2.74
N ASP A 21 -18.11 6.84 1.49
CA ASP A 21 -17.00 7.27 0.63
C ASP A 21 -17.29 8.61 -0.03
N THR A 22 -18.53 9.09 0.04
CA THR A 22 -18.96 10.30 -0.67
C THR A 22 -18.91 11.54 0.23
N ASP A 23 -18.89 12.70 -0.43
CA ASP A 23 -18.94 14.01 0.22
C ASP A 23 -20.30 14.70 0.01
N ALA A 24 -20.42 15.95 0.45
CA ALA A 24 -21.63 16.73 0.29
C ALA A 24 -22.03 17.00 -1.16
N ALA A 25 -21.10 16.87 -2.11
CA ALA A 25 -21.39 17.01 -3.54
C ALA A 25 -21.90 15.71 -4.16
N GLY A 26 -21.98 14.61 -3.41
CA GLY A 26 -22.46 13.32 -3.89
C GLY A 26 -21.45 12.54 -4.70
N ILE A 27 -20.18 12.93 -4.66
CA ILE A 27 -19.07 12.24 -5.32
C ILE A 27 -18.12 11.67 -4.29
N ALA A 28 -17.29 10.72 -4.69
CA ALA A 28 -16.30 10.15 -3.79
C ALA A 28 -15.37 11.24 -3.26
N HIS A 29 -15.21 11.25 -1.93
CA HIS A 29 -14.28 12.14 -1.27
C HIS A 29 -12.85 11.77 -1.70
N PHE A 30 -11.99 12.77 -1.86
CA PHE A 30 -10.61 12.51 -2.30
C PHE A 30 -9.88 11.49 -1.43
N SER A 31 -10.15 11.47 -0.13
CA SER A 31 -9.52 10.54 0.82
C SER A 31 -9.94 9.08 0.62
N ALA A 32 -11.10 8.82 0.02
CA ALA A 32 -11.58 7.47 -0.22
C ALA A 32 -10.60 6.68 -1.11
N PHE A 33 -9.97 7.35 -2.06
CA PHE A 33 -8.99 6.72 -2.95
C PHE A 33 -7.79 6.17 -2.19
N PHE A 34 -7.37 6.82 -1.12
CA PHE A 34 -6.25 6.35 -0.30
C PHE A 34 -6.59 5.05 0.42
N PHE A 35 -7.80 4.92 0.94
CA PHE A 35 -8.27 3.68 1.55
C PHE A 35 -8.42 2.56 0.53
N TRP A 36 -8.90 2.88 -0.67
CA TRP A 36 -8.99 1.88 -1.75
C TRP A 36 -7.60 1.41 -2.20
N MET A 37 -6.63 2.31 -2.27
CA MET A 37 -5.23 1.94 -2.56
C MET A 37 -4.68 1.00 -1.50
N GLU A 38 -4.90 1.29 -0.23
CA GLU A 38 -4.44 0.44 0.87
C GLU A 38 -5.10 -0.94 0.84
N SER A 39 -6.42 -0.98 0.70
CA SER A 39 -7.13 -2.26 0.64
C SER A 39 -6.76 -3.08 -0.60
N ALA A 40 -6.51 -2.43 -1.72
CA ALA A 40 -6.06 -3.11 -2.95
C ALA A 40 -4.65 -3.68 -2.78
N GLU A 41 -3.76 -2.95 -2.12
CA GLU A 41 -2.42 -3.42 -1.77
C GLU A 41 -2.50 -4.67 -0.89
N HIS A 42 -3.34 -4.66 0.14
CA HIS A 42 -3.52 -5.80 1.03
C HIS A 42 -4.08 -7.02 0.29
N GLU A 43 -5.04 -6.82 -0.61
CA GLU A 43 -5.60 -7.89 -1.41
C GLU A 43 -4.55 -8.49 -2.37
N PHE A 44 -3.75 -7.63 -2.99
CA PHE A 44 -2.64 -8.01 -3.85
C PHE A 44 -1.60 -8.84 -3.10
N LEU A 45 -1.20 -8.40 -1.92
CA LEU A 45 -0.23 -9.12 -1.08
C LEU A 45 -0.78 -10.49 -0.64
N ARG A 46 -2.06 -10.57 -0.27
CA ARG A 46 -2.69 -11.84 0.08
C ARG A 46 -2.70 -12.80 -1.11
N GLU A 47 -2.97 -12.31 -2.30
CA GLU A 47 -2.92 -13.12 -3.53
C GLU A 47 -1.53 -13.67 -3.79
N LEU A 48 -0.50 -12.92 -3.44
CA LEU A 48 0.91 -13.35 -3.53
C LEU A 48 1.34 -14.24 -2.35
N GLY A 49 0.47 -14.48 -1.36
CA GLY A 49 0.81 -15.25 -0.16
C GLY A 49 1.65 -14.48 0.85
N ILE A 50 1.72 -13.15 0.73
CA ILE A 50 2.51 -12.30 1.62
C ILE A 50 1.60 -11.76 2.72
N GLN A 51 2.03 -11.88 3.97
CA GLN A 51 1.31 -11.32 5.10
C GLN A 51 1.67 -9.84 5.28
N VAL A 52 0.65 -8.99 5.48
CA VAL A 52 0.85 -7.56 5.73
C VAL A 52 1.59 -7.32 7.05
N VAL A 53 1.32 -8.16 8.05
CA VAL A 53 2.12 -8.22 9.27
C VAL A 53 3.16 -9.31 9.04
N ASP A 54 4.33 -8.88 8.65
CA ASP A 54 5.44 -9.79 8.36
C ASP A 54 6.06 -10.25 9.67
N ASN A 55 5.76 -11.49 10.02
CA ASN A 55 6.38 -12.19 11.13
C ASN A 55 7.42 -13.18 10.60
N ASP A 56 8.16 -12.80 9.55
CA ASP A 56 9.20 -13.68 9.03
C ASP A 56 10.25 -13.92 10.10
N PRO A 57 10.29 -15.14 10.67
CA PRO A 57 11.14 -15.40 11.82
C PRO A 57 12.64 -15.44 11.48
N GLU A 58 13.00 -15.63 10.22
CA GLU A 58 14.41 -15.76 9.85
C GLU A 58 15.11 -14.41 9.73
N ASP A 59 14.50 -13.44 9.03
CA ASP A 59 15.09 -12.11 8.86
C ASP A 59 15.01 -11.24 10.11
N THR A 60 13.96 -11.42 10.90
CA THR A 60 13.77 -10.65 12.13
C THR A 60 14.54 -11.21 13.30
N GLU A 61 14.83 -12.51 13.34
CA GLU A 61 15.51 -13.13 14.47
C GLU A 61 16.96 -12.66 14.64
N SER A 62 17.71 -12.56 13.54
CA SER A 62 19.08 -12.01 13.58
C SER A 62 19.10 -10.55 14.02
N LEU A 63 18.16 -9.75 13.55
CA LEU A 63 17.99 -8.35 13.95
C LEU A 63 17.51 -8.24 15.40
N ARG A 64 16.62 -9.13 15.83
CA ARG A 64 16.17 -9.20 17.23
C ARG A 64 17.31 -9.55 18.16
N GLN A 65 18.20 -10.45 17.76
CA GLN A 65 19.36 -10.83 18.57
C GLN A 65 20.38 -9.69 18.67
N GLU A 66 20.66 -8.96 17.60
CA GLU A 66 21.53 -7.79 17.64
C GLU A 66 20.96 -6.67 18.51
N LEU A 67 19.65 -6.45 18.46
CA LEU A 67 18.98 -5.38 19.19
C LEU A 67 18.55 -5.77 20.60
N ALA A 68 18.38 -7.05 20.88
CA ALA A 68 18.00 -7.55 22.21
C ALA A 68 19.08 -7.34 23.28
N SER A 69 20.34 -7.18 22.87
CA SER A 69 21.43 -6.82 23.78
C SER A 69 21.33 -5.37 24.28
N GLU A 70 20.61 -4.50 23.54
CA GLU A 70 20.48 -3.09 23.89
C GLU A 70 19.13 -2.73 24.51
N GLU A 71 18.07 -3.53 24.26
CA GLU A 71 16.70 -3.19 24.64
C GLU A 71 15.91 -4.42 25.11
N ALA A 72 16.32 -5.03 26.21
CA ALA A 72 15.59 -6.16 26.79
C ALA A 72 14.16 -5.74 27.19
N GLY A 73 13.15 -6.31 26.53
CA GLY A 73 11.74 -6.16 26.89
C GLY A 73 10.86 -5.42 25.91
N HIS A 74 11.38 -4.96 24.76
CA HIS A 74 10.58 -4.34 23.71
C HIS A 74 10.22 -5.35 22.62
N GLU A 75 8.93 -5.45 22.30
CA GLU A 75 8.48 -6.20 21.13
C GLU A 75 8.91 -5.47 19.86
N LEU A 76 9.63 -6.20 19.00
CA LEU A 76 10.02 -5.70 17.68
C LEU A 76 9.06 -6.23 16.64
N GLU A 77 8.41 -5.32 15.94
CA GLU A 77 7.48 -5.65 14.86
C GLU A 77 8.02 -5.13 13.53
N VAL A 78 7.92 -5.97 12.49
CA VAL A 78 8.15 -5.52 11.12
C VAL A 78 6.88 -4.84 10.64
N SER A 79 7.02 -3.65 10.13
CA SER A 79 5.92 -2.87 9.63
C SER A 79 6.28 -2.22 8.29
N TRP A 80 5.26 -1.76 7.58
CA TRP A 80 5.39 -1.14 6.27
C TRP A 80 4.80 0.28 6.29
N PRO A 81 5.44 1.22 7.02
CA PRO A 81 4.94 2.59 7.03
C PRO A 81 4.97 3.19 5.63
N ARG A 82 3.97 4.02 5.37
CA ARG A 82 3.87 4.74 4.12
C ARG A 82 4.65 6.04 4.25
N VAL A 83 5.58 6.23 3.33
CA VAL A 83 6.44 7.42 3.35
C VAL A 83 6.02 8.45 2.30
N SER A 84 5.25 8.03 1.30
CA SER A 84 4.73 8.93 0.27
C SER A 84 3.44 8.36 -0.31
N VAL A 85 2.43 9.20 -0.43
CA VAL A 85 1.15 8.84 -1.04
C VAL A 85 0.71 10.00 -1.93
N SER A 86 0.32 9.69 -3.16
CA SER A 86 -0.20 10.69 -4.08
C SER A 86 -1.32 10.12 -4.93
N ALA A 87 -2.20 11.00 -5.40
CA ALA A 87 -3.27 10.64 -6.31
C ALA A 87 -3.56 11.81 -7.25
N ASP A 88 -3.84 11.49 -8.50
CA ASP A 88 -4.30 12.44 -9.50
C ASP A 88 -5.71 12.06 -9.92
N TYR A 89 -6.64 13.00 -9.83
CA TYR A 89 -8.06 12.78 -10.09
C TYR A 89 -8.41 13.28 -11.47
N LYS A 90 -9.03 12.42 -12.27
CA LYS A 90 -9.40 12.71 -13.66
C LYS A 90 -10.91 12.87 -13.85
N ALA A 91 -11.71 12.14 -13.07
CA ALA A 91 -13.16 12.17 -13.18
C ALA A 91 -13.79 11.88 -11.81
N ALA A 92 -15.01 12.39 -11.61
CA ALA A 92 -15.77 12.13 -10.40
C ALA A 92 -16.42 10.75 -10.47
N VAL A 93 -16.52 10.08 -9.33
CA VAL A 93 -17.28 8.84 -9.17
C VAL A 93 -18.35 9.05 -8.12
N ARG A 94 -19.47 8.36 -8.28
CA ARG A 94 -20.67 8.56 -7.47
C ARG A 94 -21.02 7.33 -6.66
N PHE A 95 -21.83 7.52 -5.65
CA PHE A 95 -22.42 6.43 -4.88
C PHE A 95 -23.00 5.35 -5.81
N GLY A 96 -22.62 4.12 -5.54
CA GLY A 96 -23.09 2.96 -6.30
C GLY A 96 -22.24 2.61 -7.52
N ASP A 97 -21.33 3.47 -7.93
CA ASP A 97 -20.40 3.15 -9.01
C ASP A 97 -19.46 2.02 -8.59
N THR A 98 -19.12 1.15 -9.54
CA THR A 98 -18.14 0.10 -9.34
C THR A 98 -16.82 0.52 -9.99
N LEU A 99 -15.77 0.54 -9.19
CA LEU A 99 -14.42 0.86 -9.66
C LEU A 99 -13.61 -0.41 -9.85
N ASP A 100 -12.94 -0.50 -10.96
CA ASP A 100 -11.83 -1.43 -11.14
C ASP A 100 -10.57 -0.74 -10.62
N VAL A 101 -9.93 -1.34 -9.64
CA VAL A 101 -8.69 -0.84 -9.05
C VAL A 101 -7.56 -1.74 -9.49
N PHE A 102 -6.61 -1.16 -10.20
CA PHE A 102 -5.42 -1.87 -10.67
C PHE A 102 -4.23 -1.46 -9.84
N ILE A 103 -3.45 -2.44 -9.39
CA ILE A 103 -2.22 -2.21 -8.64
C ILE A 103 -1.08 -2.97 -9.30
N ALA A 104 0.09 -2.36 -9.32
CA ALA A 104 1.32 -3.00 -9.75
C ALA A 104 2.50 -2.44 -8.97
N VAL A 105 3.57 -3.23 -8.90
CA VAL A 105 4.83 -2.75 -8.34
C VAL A 105 5.56 -1.96 -9.41
N ALA A 106 5.75 -0.66 -9.17
CA ALA A 106 6.46 0.23 -10.08
C ALA A 106 7.96 0.21 -9.86
N GLU A 107 8.39 0.04 -8.61
CA GLU A 107 9.81 0.07 -8.26
C GLU A 107 10.08 -0.70 -6.96
N LEU A 108 11.20 -1.42 -6.93
CA LEU A 108 11.71 -2.05 -5.72
C LEU A 108 13.04 -1.40 -5.36
N GLY A 109 13.11 -0.78 -4.18
CA GLY A 109 14.33 -0.30 -3.58
C GLY A 109 14.97 -1.35 -2.67
N SER A 110 16.00 -0.99 -1.93
CA SER A 110 16.64 -1.92 -0.99
C SER A 110 15.74 -2.23 0.22
N SER A 111 14.93 -1.29 0.67
CA SER A 111 13.97 -1.44 1.77
C SER A 111 12.60 -0.88 1.42
N SER A 112 12.40 -0.39 0.21
CA SER A 112 11.16 0.27 -0.20
C SER A 112 10.47 -0.46 -1.35
N VAL A 113 9.14 -0.33 -1.38
CA VAL A 113 8.31 -0.76 -2.50
C VAL A 113 7.47 0.43 -2.93
N THR A 114 7.48 0.69 -4.24
CA THR A 114 6.60 1.69 -4.84
C THR A 114 5.50 0.98 -5.60
N TYR A 115 4.27 1.22 -5.19
CA TYR A 115 3.09 0.74 -5.89
C TYR A 115 2.51 1.85 -6.75
N CYS A 116 2.00 1.49 -7.92
CA CYS A 116 1.20 2.39 -8.74
C CYS A 116 -0.21 1.82 -8.90
N PHE A 117 -1.16 2.73 -9.05
CA PHE A 117 -2.59 2.41 -9.06
C PHE A 117 -3.27 3.09 -10.25
N ARG A 118 -4.26 2.40 -10.80
CA ARG A 118 -5.19 2.97 -11.76
C ARG A 118 -6.60 2.66 -11.27
N PHE A 119 -7.47 3.65 -11.35
CA PHE A 119 -8.89 3.50 -11.03
C PHE A 119 -9.68 3.72 -12.31
N GLU A 120 -10.52 2.77 -12.66
CA GLU A 120 -11.36 2.86 -13.86
C GLU A 120 -12.82 2.63 -13.49
N ASN A 121 -13.69 3.40 -14.12
CA ASN A 121 -15.13 3.22 -14.04
C ASN A 121 -15.61 2.86 -15.44
N SER A 122 -16.09 1.62 -15.63
CA SER A 122 -16.54 1.10 -16.93
C SER A 122 -15.50 1.33 -18.04
N GLY A 123 -14.23 1.08 -17.74
CA GLY A 123 -13.13 1.22 -18.69
C GLY A 123 -12.57 2.63 -18.85
N SER A 124 -13.19 3.64 -18.24
CA SER A 124 -12.69 5.01 -18.28
C SER A 124 -11.84 5.33 -17.07
N LEU A 125 -10.65 5.88 -17.29
CA LEU A 125 -9.73 6.27 -16.24
C LEU A 125 -10.33 7.39 -15.38
N VAL A 126 -10.45 7.16 -14.07
CA VAL A 126 -10.97 8.16 -13.14
C VAL A 126 -9.90 8.73 -12.21
N ALA A 127 -8.86 7.96 -11.93
CA ALA A 127 -7.75 8.42 -11.09
C ALA A 127 -6.53 7.53 -11.28
N THR A 128 -5.37 8.07 -10.92
CA THR A 128 -4.13 7.32 -10.76
C THR A 128 -3.58 7.59 -9.38
N GLY A 129 -2.80 6.66 -8.86
CA GLY A 129 -2.20 6.82 -7.54
C GLY A 129 -0.83 6.20 -7.44
N ARG A 130 -0.12 6.58 -6.39
CA ARG A 130 1.20 6.08 -6.09
C ARG A 130 1.39 6.02 -4.58
N VAL A 131 1.94 4.91 -4.09
CA VAL A 131 2.25 4.72 -2.67
C VAL A 131 3.65 4.16 -2.56
N VAL A 132 4.45 4.77 -1.72
CA VAL A 132 5.78 4.26 -1.36
C VAL A 132 5.72 3.79 0.08
N VAL A 133 6.05 2.53 0.29
CA VAL A 133 6.17 1.92 1.62
C VAL A 133 7.61 1.52 1.88
N VAL A 134 8.02 1.55 3.13
CA VAL A 134 9.36 1.13 3.54
C VAL A 134 9.21 0.03 4.57
N ARG A 135 9.90 -1.09 4.35
CA ARG A 135 9.94 -2.16 5.35
C ARG A 135 10.80 -1.69 6.52
N CYS A 136 10.19 -1.57 7.67
CA CYS A 136 10.84 -1.05 8.87
C CYS A 136 10.68 -1.99 10.04
N LEU A 137 11.71 -2.02 10.87
CA LEU A 137 11.63 -2.60 12.19
C LEU A 137 11.11 -1.50 13.12
N MET A 138 9.92 -1.71 13.68
CA MET A 138 9.28 -0.74 14.55
C MET A 138 9.61 -1.05 16.00
N ARG A 139 10.05 -0.01 16.72
CA ARG A 139 10.33 -0.07 18.15
C ARG A 139 9.51 0.99 18.86
N HIS A 140 8.83 0.62 19.93
CA HIS A 140 7.97 1.54 20.66
C HIS A 140 8.76 2.78 21.16
N GLY A 141 8.26 3.96 20.80
CA GLY A 141 8.88 5.23 21.20
C GLY A 141 10.17 5.59 20.49
N MET A 142 10.60 4.79 19.50
CA MET A 142 11.84 5.02 18.75
C MET A 142 11.56 5.20 17.26
N LYS A 143 12.55 5.81 16.59
CA LYS A 143 12.49 6.02 15.15
C LYS A 143 12.49 4.67 14.42
N PRO A 144 11.62 4.48 13.40
CA PRO A 144 11.63 3.26 12.60
C PRO A 144 12.98 2.99 11.96
N LEU A 145 13.41 1.73 12.00
CA LEU A 145 14.66 1.29 11.38
C LEU A 145 14.35 0.59 10.06
N PRO A 146 14.73 1.15 8.89
CA PRO A 146 14.53 0.47 7.61
C PRO A 146 15.28 -0.86 7.56
N VAL A 147 14.60 -1.90 7.07
CA VAL A 147 15.19 -3.23 6.88
C VAL A 147 15.13 -3.64 5.42
N ARG A 148 16.17 -4.33 4.98
CA ARG A 148 16.30 -4.73 3.60
C ARG A 148 15.21 -5.71 3.18
N LEU A 149 14.74 -5.55 1.96
CA LEU A 149 13.84 -6.52 1.33
C LEU A 149 14.61 -7.79 1.02
N SER A 150 14.01 -8.91 1.36
CA SER A 150 14.57 -10.22 1.01
C SER A 150 14.22 -10.62 -0.42
#